data_318e5f250a39929a43afcf0dee085a14
#
_entry.id   318e5f250a39929a43afcf0dee085a14
#
_cell.length_a   1.000
_cell.length_b   1.000
_cell.length_c   1.000
_cell.angle_alpha   90.00
_cell.angle_beta   90.00
_cell.angle_gamma   90.00
#
_symmetry.space_group_name_H-M   'P 1'
#
loop_
_entity.id
_entity.type
_entity.pdbx_description
1 polymer ?
#
loop_
_entity_poly.entity_id
_entity_poly.type
_entity_poly.pdbx_seq_one_letter_code
_entity_poly.pdbx_strand_id
1 'polypeptide(L)'
;VNNMINKKDSKLALTNIIVAYIAFLIGTFCGLLQVFIRNKALELPAWLDYYQVLTAHGVLLALVFTTYFIFGFLITGMSKTLGEFGSKVRFFSWVGFIVMTIGTFLAVVMILSGEASVLYTFYAPLQANGWFYVALALFVVGTWFNGFSLIGHYIVWRKKNKGNLSPLFAFMTVSTIVLWVIASLGVAITVLFQFIPWAFGWVDTINVELSRSLFWYFGHPLVYFWLLPAYMAWYVVVPKIIGGKVFSDSLARLSFILFLLFSIPVGFHHQLQEPGISSFWKFLQTVLTFMVIIPSLMTAFSLFATFETTGRKKGASGLFGWFFKLPWKDVRFTSLFIAMFFFIPGGAGGIINASFSLNEIIHNTLWVVGHFHITVGTPVAMTFFGLTFWLIPYLTGRKLTKVVQKLAFIQIITWSIGMLLMSTAMHILGLLGAPRRTAYTDYANHPATLEWFNGIFSNHVTVAIGGSILFLSAMLLIIIVMQSFFTLPKSESEQDFVDFPIAESDIENTPKILENWWLWIGIALVLIAIAYTIPLGNMMQHHHHTPTGSEGFKTW
;
A
#
# COMPACT_ATOMS: atom_id res chain seq x y z
N VAL A 1 21.44 25.55 -7.61
CA VAL A 1 20.66 24.41 -8.07
C VAL A 1 19.19 24.80 -8.02
N ASN A 2 18.70 25.46 -9.11
CA ASN A 2 17.36 26.07 -9.15
C ASN A 2 16.19 25.07 -9.30
N ASN A 3 16.44 23.77 -9.38
CA ASN A 3 15.41 22.74 -9.61
C ASN A 3 14.95 21.99 -8.36
N MET A 4 15.47 22.29 -7.18
CA MET A 4 15.03 21.68 -5.93
C MET A 4 13.76 22.36 -5.42
N ILE A 5 12.89 21.58 -4.77
CA ILE A 5 11.80 22.17 -3.98
C ILE A 5 12.35 22.92 -2.77
N ASN A 6 11.52 23.77 -2.18
CA ASN A 6 11.88 24.56 -1.00
C ASN A 6 12.46 23.66 0.10
N LYS A 7 13.55 24.10 0.76
CA LYS A 7 14.23 23.35 1.84
C LYS A 7 13.30 22.93 2.98
N LYS A 8 12.28 23.75 3.30
CA LYS A 8 11.30 23.43 4.35
C LYS A 8 10.38 22.28 3.94
N ASP A 9 9.99 22.22 2.66
CA ASP A 9 9.17 21.15 2.10
C ASP A 9 10.01 19.86 1.94
N SER A 10 11.29 20.01 1.51
CA SER A 10 12.23 18.88 1.48
C SER A 10 12.42 18.25 2.85
N LYS A 11 12.56 19.07 3.91
CA LYS A 11 12.69 18.57 5.28
C LYS A 11 11.47 17.75 5.71
N LEU A 12 10.26 18.26 5.42
CA LEU A 12 9.01 17.57 5.74
C LEU A 12 8.91 16.22 5.00
N ALA A 13 9.22 16.20 3.69
CA ALA A 13 9.23 14.98 2.90
C ALA A 13 10.26 13.97 3.41
N LEU A 14 11.50 14.41 3.65
CA LEU A 14 12.58 13.53 4.17
C LEU A 14 12.25 12.95 5.53
N THR A 15 11.64 13.73 6.43
CA THR A 15 11.27 13.24 7.76
C THR A 15 10.24 12.10 7.66
N ASN A 16 9.27 12.20 6.74
CA ASN A 16 8.35 11.10 6.45
C ASN A 16 9.11 9.87 5.91
N ILE A 17 10.01 10.05 4.95
CA ILE A 17 10.78 8.94 4.37
C ILE A 17 11.68 8.25 5.43
N ILE A 18 12.26 9.00 6.37
CA ILE A 18 13.06 8.42 7.46
C ILE A 18 12.20 7.49 8.33
N VAL A 19 11.03 7.95 8.78
CA VAL A 19 10.12 7.11 9.60
C VAL A 19 9.67 5.87 8.80
N ALA A 20 9.38 6.03 7.51
CA ALA A 20 9.04 4.90 6.65
C ALA A 20 10.15 3.83 6.67
N TYR A 21 11.41 4.21 6.49
CA TYR A 21 12.51 3.23 6.44
C TYR A 21 12.88 2.67 7.80
N ILE A 22 12.67 3.37 8.90
CA ILE A 22 12.77 2.79 10.25
C ILE A 22 11.71 1.69 10.43
N ALA A 23 10.47 1.97 10.05
CA ALA A 23 9.40 0.98 10.09
C ALA A 23 9.66 -0.21 9.16
N PHE A 24 10.20 0.05 7.96
CA PHE A 24 10.59 -0.99 7.01
C PHE A 24 11.66 -1.93 7.59
N LEU A 25 12.70 -1.40 8.23
CA LEU A 25 13.76 -2.17 8.85
C LEU A 25 13.20 -3.12 9.93
N ILE A 26 12.43 -2.57 10.87
CA ILE A 26 11.85 -3.35 11.98
C ILE A 26 10.83 -4.36 11.46
N GLY A 27 9.96 -3.93 10.56
CA GLY A 27 8.91 -4.78 9.99
C GLY A 27 9.45 -5.94 9.16
N THR A 28 10.52 -5.74 8.39
CA THR A 28 11.18 -6.82 7.63
C THR A 28 11.92 -7.79 8.55
N PHE A 29 12.52 -7.31 9.63
CA PHE A 29 13.11 -8.18 10.66
C PHE A 29 12.05 -9.06 11.34
N CYS A 30 10.89 -8.50 11.69
CA CYS A 30 9.76 -9.29 12.19
C CYS A 30 9.27 -10.32 11.15
N GLY A 31 9.33 -10.01 9.86
CA GLY A 31 9.05 -10.97 8.78
C GLY A 31 10.03 -12.15 8.78
N LEU A 32 11.32 -11.88 8.94
CA LEU A 32 12.35 -12.92 9.05
C LEU A 32 12.12 -13.85 10.26
N LEU A 33 11.80 -13.28 11.41
CA LEU A 33 11.50 -14.08 12.60
C LEU A 33 10.33 -15.05 12.37
N GLN A 34 9.26 -14.59 11.72
CA GLN A 34 8.08 -15.41 11.43
C GLN A 34 8.41 -16.65 10.60
N VAL A 35 9.21 -16.52 9.53
CA VAL A 35 9.51 -17.66 8.66
C VAL A 35 10.37 -18.70 9.37
N PHE A 36 11.24 -18.29 10.29
CA PHE A 36 12.03 -19.22 11.09
C PHE A 36 11.22 -19.89 12.20
N ILE A 37 10.31 -19.17 12.85
CA ILE A 37 9.41 -19.74 13.88
C ILE A 37 8.49 -20.77 13.22
N ARG A 38 7.86 -20.44 12.11
CA ARG A 38 6.96 -21.36 11.39
C ARG A 38 7.67 -22.60 10.87
N ASN A 39 8.96 -22.50 10.62
CA ASN A 39 9.82 -23.60 10.20
C ASN A 39 10.46 -24.35 11.37
N LYS A 40 10.11 -24.01 12.61
CA LYS A 40 10.68 -24.58 13.85
C LYS A 40 12.20 -24.46 13.97
N ALA A 41 12.80 -23.51 13.23
CA ALA A 41 14.23 -23.24 13.27
C ALA A 41 14.61 -22.21 14.34
N LEU A 42 13.63 -21.54 14.94
CA LEU A 42 13.82 -20.52 15.97
C LEU A 42 12.73 -20.62 17.02
N GLU A 43 13.14 -20.61 18.29
CA GLU A 43 12.26 -20.40 19.45
C GLU A 43 12.46 -18.98 19.96
N LEU A 44 11.35 -18.29 20.23
CA LEU A 44 11.39 -16.93 20.75
C LEU A 44 11.63 -16.93 22.28
N PRO A 45 12.26 -15.88 22.82
CA PRO A 45 12.34 -15.71 24.27
C PRO A 45 10.94 -15.52 24.87
N ALA A 46 10.75 -15.87 26.13
CA ALA A 46 9.45 -15.89 26.81
C ALA A 46 8.67 -14.56 26.80
N TRP A 47 9.34 -13.42 26.60
CA TRP A 47 8.74 -12.09 26.56
C TRP A 47 8.24 -11.68 25.16
N LEU A 48 8.48 -12.50 24.13
CA LEU A 48 8.11 -12.21 22.74
C LEU A 48 7.41 -13.43 22.15
N ASP A 49 6.19 -13.27 21.70
CA ASP A 49 5.44 -14.33 21.04
C ASP A 49 5.30 -14.11 19.52
N TYR A 50 4.90 -15.17 18.81
CA TYR A 50 4.71 -15.15 17.38
C TYR A 50 3.67 -14.08 16.93
N TYR A 51 2.60 -13.90 17.69
CA TYR A 51 1.52 -12.98 17.30
C TYR A 51 1.89 -11.51 17.54
N GLN A 52 2.76 -11.22 18.52
CA GLN A 52 3.40 -9.90 18.63
C GLN A 52 4.23 -9.60 17.38
N VAL A 53 5.10 -10.55 16.97
CA VAL A 53 5.96 -10.43 15.79
C VAL A 53 5.13 -10.28 14.51
N LEU A 54 4.07 -11.07 14.35
CA LEU A 54 3.15 -10.99 13.21
C LEU A 54 2.39 -9.65 13.18
N THR A 55 1.95 -9.15 14.33
CA THR A 55 1.28 -7.85 14.44
C THR A 55 2.24 -6.70 14.09
N ALA A 56 3.47 -6.74 14.62
CA ALA A 56 4.51 -5.75 14.31
C ALA A 56 4.83 -5.74 12.82
N HIS A 57 5.03 -6.92 12.20
CA HIS A 57 5.28 -7.05 10.77
C HIS A 57 4.17 -6.37 9.94
N GLY A 58 2.92 -6.72 10.21
CA GLY A 58 1.78 -6.19 9.47
C GLY A 58 1.56 -4.70 9.68
N VAL A 59 1.57 -4.22 10.92
CA VAL A 59 1.35 -2.80 11.24
C VAL A 59 2.48 -1.93 10.69
N LEU A 60 3.75 -2.32 10.89
CA LEU A 60 4.88 -1.52 10.46
C LEU A 60 5.06 -1.48 8.93
N LEU A 61 4.81 -2.58 8.22
CA LEU A 61 4.97 -2.59 6.77
C LEU A 61 3.72 -2.10 6.04
N ALA A 62 2.55 -2.63 6.39
CA ALA A 62 1.33 -2.33 5.66
C ALA A 62 0.76 -0.94 5.99
N LEU A 63 0.86 -0.47 7.23
CA LEU A 63 0.31 0.82 7.62
C LEU A 63 1.39 1.90 7.72
N VAL A 64 2.45 1.68 8.48
CA VAL A 64 3.44 2.74 8.78
C VAL A 64 4.35 3.01 7.58
N PHE A 65 5.12 2.03 7.13
CA PHE A 65 6.07 2.20 6.02
C PHE A 65 5.39 2.79 4.78
N THR A 66 4.29 2.18 4.35
CA THR A 66 3.59 2.62 3.14
C THR A 66 3.06 4.03 3.27
N THR A 67 2.38 4.35 4.37
CA THR A 67 1.72 5.65 4.54
C THR A 67 2.73 6.80 4.63
N TYR A 68 3.79 6.63 5.42
CA TYR A 68 4.83 7.66 5.52
C TYR A 68 5.59 7.84 4.21
N PHE A 69 5.90 6.75 3.50
CA PHE A 69 6.52 6.84 2.19
C PHE A 69 5.63 7.58 1.19
N ILE A 70 4.33 7.24 1.15
CA ILE A 70 3.34 7.91 0.30
C ILE A 70 3.30 9.40 0.58
N PHE A 71 3.22 9.84 1.82
CA PHE A 71 3.22 11.27 2.13
C PHE A 71 4.53 11.95 1.75
N GLY A 72 5.68 11.32 1.96
CA GLY A 72 6.97 11.83 1.47
C GLY A 72 6.99 12.05 -0.04
N PHE A 73 6.47 11.10 -0.80
CA PHE A 73 6.33 11.17 -2.25
C PHE A 73 5.34 12.25 -2.69
N LEU A 74 4.13 12.29 -2.11
CA LEU A 74 3.10 13.25 -2.48
C LEU A 74 3.50 14.69 -2.13
N ILE A 75 4.10 14.93 -0.96
CA ILE A 75 4.62 16.25 -0.57
C ILE A 75 5.66 16.73 -1.58
N THR A 76 6.60 15.85 -1.96
CA THR A 76 7.63 16.21 -2.95
C THR A 76 7.02 16.59 -4.31
N GLY A 77 6.15 15.74 -4.83
CA GLY A 77 5.53 15.96 -6.14
C GLY A 77 4.59 17.17 -6.16
N MET A 78 3.81 17.38 -5.09
CA MET A 78 2.92 18.56 -5.00
C MET A 78 3.68 19.86 -4.88
N SER A 79 4.76 19.89 -4.07
CA SER A 79 5.63 21.08 -3.98
C SER A 79 6.37 21.34 -5.30
N LYS A 80 6.76 20.29 -6.04
CA LYS A 80 7.40 20.43 -7.36
C LYS A 80 6.45 20.92 -8.45
N THR A 81 5.20 20.44 -8.46
CA THR A 81 4.24 20.72 -9.54
C THR A 81 3.41 21.98 -9.33
N LEU A 82 3.04 22.28 -8.09
CA LEU A 82 2.17 23.42 -7.74
C LEU A 82 2.92 24.59 -7.11
N GLY A 83 4.23 24.43 -6.88
CA GLY A 83 5.06 25.39 -6.16
C GLY A 83 5.13 25.10 -4.65
N GLU A 84 5.91 25.90 -3.93
CA GLU A 84 6.16 25.71 -2.50
C GLU A 84 4.88 25.80 -1.64
N PHE A 85 4.89 25.08 -0.56
CA PHE A 85 3.80 25.09 0.41
C PHE A 85 3.73 26.44 1.14
N GLY A 86 2.55 27.01 1.22
CA GLY A 86 2.28 28.15 2.10
C GLY A 86 2.45 27.76 3.57
N SER A 87 2.63 28.76 4.45
CA SER A 87 2.89 28.55 5.89
C SER A 87 1.81 27.72 6.57
N LYS A 88 0.52 27.96 6.27
CA LYS A 88 -0.61 27.21 6.82
C LYS A 88 -0.60 25.73 6.38
N VAL A 89 -0.40 25.47 5.09
CA VAL A 89 -0.32 24.11 4.55
C VAL A 89 0.82 23.34 5.23
N ARG A 90 1.99 23.96 5.30
CA ARG A 90 3.16 23.36 5.95
C ARG A 90 2.95 23.11 7.44
N PHE A 91 2.29 24.04 8.14
CA PHE A 91 1.95 23.85 9.56
C PHE A 91 1.04 22.63 9.76
N PHE A 92 -0.07 22.51 9.03
CA PHE A 92 -0.97 21.37 9.15
C PHE A 92 -0.33 20.06 8.72
N SER A 93 0.57 20.07 7.73
CA SER A 93 1.34 18.86 7.37
C SER A 93 2.28 18.42 8.50
N TRP A 94 2.92 19.36 9.21
CA TRP A 94 3.71 19.02 10.40
C TRP A 94 2.86 18.51 11.56
N VAL A 95 1.70 19.10 11.80
CA VAL A 95 0.74 18.59 12.79
C VAL A 95 0.36 17.14 12.44
N GLY A 96 0.02 16.88 11.18
CA GLY A 96 -0.30 15.54 10.69
C GLY A 96 0.84 14.56 10.93
N PHE A 97 2.07 14.94 10.55
CA PHE A 97 3.25 14.12 10.79
C PHE A 97 3.45 13.81 12.29
N ILE A 98 3.35 14.80 13.17
CA ILE A 98 3.54 14.63 14.62
C ILE A 98 2.47 13.70 15.20
N VAL A 99 1.19 13.93 14.86
CA VAL A 99 0.07 13.11 15.36
C VAL A 99 0.18 11.66 14.88
N MET A 100 0.52 11.45 13.59
CA MET A 100 0.82 10.10 13.07
C MET A 100 1.97 9.44 13.83
N THR A 101 3.03 10.19 14.13
CA THR A 101 4.24 9.65 14.78
C THR A 101 3.95 9.28 16.24
N ILE A 102 3.17 10.08 16.96
CA ILE A 102 2.70 9.74 18.30
C ILE A 102 1.88 8.45 18.26
N GLY A 103 0.92 8.34 17.33
CA GLY A 103 0.12 7.12 17.13
C GLY A 103 0.99 5.91 16.80
N THR A 104 1.93 6.05 15.87
CA THR A 104 2.87 4.98 15.51
C THR A 104 3.69 4.51 16.72
N PHE A 105 4.29 5.45 17.46
CA PHE A 105 5.09 5.12 18.63
C PHE A 105 4.28 4.38 19.70
N LEU A 106 3.10 4.88 20.01
CA LEU A 106 2.20 4.25 20.98
C LEU A 106 1.77 2.84 20.53
N ALA A 107 1.43 2.65 19.25
CA ALA A 107 1.11 1.33 18.70
C ALA A 107 2.28 0.35 18.85
N VAL A 108 3.49 0.78 18.51
CA VAL A 108 4.71 -0.04 18.65
C VAL A 108 4.96 -0.43 20.10
N VAL A 109 4.79 0.51 21.04
CA VAL A 109 4.93 0.23 22.48
C VAL A 109 3.91 -0.84 22.91
N MET A 110 2.64 -0.70 22.54
CA MET A 110 1.60 -1.68 22.89
C MET A 110 1.89 -3.07 22.29
N ILE A 111 2.37 -3.12 21.05
CA ILE A 111 2.73 -4.41 20.41
C ILE A 111 3.92 -5.05 21.12
N LEU A 112 5.00 -4.30 21.33
CA LEU A 112 6.24 -4.85 21.91
C LEU A 112 6.09 -5.19 23.39
N SER A 113 5.20 -4.55 24.13
CA SER A 113 4.87 -4.93 25.51
C SER A 113 3.99 -6.18 25.62
N GLY A 114 3.56 -6.76 24.50
CA GLY A 114 2.66 -7.93 24.49
C GLY A 114 1.17 -7.58 24.65
N GLU A 115 0.82 -6.30 24.71
CA GLU A 115 -0.53 -5.84 24.98
C GLU A 115 -1.41 -5.66 23.72
N ALA A 116 -0.90 -6.00 22.53
CA ALA A 116 -1.62 -5.88 21.26
C ALA A 116 -1.23 -6.95 20.24
N SER A 117 -1.40 -8.23 20.58
CA SER A 117 -1.16 -9.37 19.67
C SER A 117 -2.38 -9.66 18.79
N VAL A 118 -2.98 -8.63 18.18
CA VAL A 118 -4.26 -8.70 17.47
C VAL A 118 -4.14 -8.69 15.95
N LEU A 119 -2.93 -8.84 15.42
CA LEU A 119 -2.62 -8.73 13.99
C LEU A 119 -2.85 -7.30 13.46
N TYR A 120 -2.47 -7.03 12.21
CA TYR A 120 -2.75 -5.74 11.58
C TYR A 120 -4.24 -5.51 11.27
N THR A 121 -5.02 -6.59 11.27
CA THR A 121 -6.48 -6.54 11.03
C THR A 121 -7.30 -6.34 12.31
N PHE A 122 -6.69 -6.52 13.49
CA PHE A 122 -7.31 -6.37 14.81
C PHE A 122 -8.77 -6.82 14.87
N TYR A 123 -9.08 -7.99 14.29
CA TYR A 123 -10.46 -8.49 14.27
C TYR A 123 -10.97 -8.84 15.65
N ALA A 124 -12.13 -8.27 16.01
CA ALA A 124 -12.90 -8.80 17.10
C ALA A 124 -13.24 -10.30 16.85
N PRO A 125 -13.26 -11.18 17.89
CA PRO A 125 -13.21 -10.85 19.31
C PRO A 125 -11.81 -10.74 19.94
N LEU A 126 -10.71 -10.78 19.15
CA LEU A 126 -9.38 -10.49 19.68
C LEU A 126 -9.33 -9.05 20.19
N GLN A 127 -8.95 -8.88 21.46
CA GLN A 127 -8.96 -7.59 22.13
C GLN A 127 -7.54 -7.18 22.51
N ALA A 128 -7.08 -6.04 22.00
CA ALA A 128 -5.86 -5.38 22.46
C ALA A 128 -6.15 -4.43 23.63
N ASN A 129 -5.10 -3.98 24.30
CA ASN A 129 -5.20 -2.85 25.24
C ASN A 129 -5.79 -1.63 24.53
N GLY A 130 -6.66 -0.88 25.22
CA GLY A 130 -7.36 0.28 24.67
C GLY A 130 -6.44 1.34 24.06
N TRP A 131 -5.23 1.49 24.58
CA TRP A 131 -4.23 2.43 24.05
C TRP A 131 -3.72 2.06 22.66
N PHE A 132 -3.76 0.79 22.26
CA PHE A 132 -3.47 0.39 20.89
C PHE A 132 -4.51 0.97 19.92
N TYR A 133 -5.79 0.95 20.28
CA TYR A 133 -6.85 1.52 19.45
C TYR A 133 -6.82 3.05 19.43
N VAL A 134 -6.45 3.68 20.55
CA VAL A 134 -6.17 5.14 20.58
C VAL A 134 -5.00 5.47 19.64
N ALA A 135 -3.95 4.66 19.62
CA ALA A 135 -2.83 4.81 18.70
C ALA A 135 -3.26 4.76 17.22
N LEU A 136 -4.12 3.80 16.86
CA LEU A 136 -4.68 3.70 15.51
C LEU A 136 -5.53 4.94 15.15
N ALA A 137 -6.35 5.43 16.09
CA ALA A 137 -7.14 6.65 15.88
C ALA A 137 -6.23 7.87 15.63
N LEU A 138 -5.19 8.06 16.43
CA LEU A 138 -4.21 9.14 16.24
C LEU A 138 -3.49 9.01 14.89
N PHE A 139 -3.11 7.80 14.50
CA PHE A 139 -2.47 7.55 13.20
C PHE A 139 -3.39 8.00 12.06
N VAL A 140 -4.65 7.57 12.05
CA VAL A 140 -5.63 7.93 11.01
C VAL A 140 -5.89 9.44 10.99
N VAL A 141 -6.10 10.07 12.14
CA VAL A 141 -6.32 11.53 12.25
C VAL A 141 -5.11 12.29 11.72
N GLY A 142 -3.89 11.85 12.03
CA GLY A 142 -2.67 12.44 11.50
C GLY A 142 -2.60 12.37 9.96
N THR A 143 -3.06 11.27 9.37
CA THR A 143 -3.16 11.15 7.89
C THR A 143 -4.17 12.13 7.30
N TRP A 144 -5.27 12.41 8.00
CA TRP A 144 -6.25 13.42 7.55
C TRP A 144 -5.68 14.83 7.54
N PHE A 145 -4.92 15.22 8.57
CA PHE A 145 -4.23 16.52 8.57
C PHE A 145 -3.28 16.65 7.37
N ASN A 146 -2.47 15.63 7.09
CA ASN A 146 -1.62 15.60 5.91
C ASN A 146 -2.42 15.65 4.60
N GLY A 147 -3.45 14.82 4.48
CA GLY A 147 -4.30 14.78 3.29
C GLY A 147 -5.01 16.10 3.02
N PHE A 148 -5.64 16.67 4.04
CA PHE A 148 -6.32 17.97 3.90
C PHE A 148 -5.35 19.12 3.62
N SER A 149 -4.11 19.05 4.11
CA SER A 149 -3.08 20.02 3.74
C SER A 149 -2.78 19.98 2.24
N LEU A 150 -2.63 18.78 1.66
CA LEU A 150 -2.36 18.60 0.24
C LEU A 150 -3.55 19.08 -0.61
N ILE A 151 -4.79 18.75 -0.20
CA ILE A 151 -6.01 19.26 -0.85
C ILE A 151 -6.07 20.79 -0.73
N GLY A 152 -5.76 21.33 0.44
CA GLY A 152 -5.70 22.78 0.67
C GLY A 152 -4.69 23.48 -0.27
N HIS A 153 -3.51 22.88 -0.47
CA HIS A 153 -2.53 23.39 -1.42
C HIS A 153 -3.05 23.37 -2.86
N TYR A 154 -3.71 22.27 -3.26
CA TYR A 154 -4.39 22.18 -4.56
C TYR A 154 -5.48 23.25 -4.72
N ILE A 155 -6.32 23.49 -3.72
CA ILE A 155 -7.38 24.50 -3.76
C ILE A 155 -6.80 25.90 -3.92
N VAL A 156 -5.70 26.22 -3.23
CA VAL A 156 -5.00 27.51 -3.38
C VAL A 156 -4.49 27.68 -4.81
N TRP A 157 -3.89 26.64 -5.38
CA TRP A 157 -3.43 26.66 -6.77
C TRP A 157 -4.62 26.85 -7.75
N ARG A 158 -5.72 26.12 -7.57
CA ARG A 158 -6.94 26.21 -8.41
C ARG A 158 -7.53 27.63 -8.42
N LYS A 159 -7.57 28.30 -7.25
CA LYS A 159 -8.06 29.69 -7.16
C LYS A 159 -7.24 30.67 -7.99
N LYS A 160 -5.93 30.44 -8.09
CA LYS A 160 -5.01 31.28 -8.90
C LYS A 160 -5.05 30.92 -10.39
N ASN A 161 -5.43 29.71 -10.74
CA ASN A 161 -5.43 29.15 -12.10
C ASN A 161 -6.84 28.74 -12.56
N LYS A 162 -7.80 29.63 -12.37
CA LYS A 162 -9.20 29.40 -12.75
C LYS A 162 -9.32 29.04 -14.24
N GLY A 163 -10.10 28.00 -14.54
CA GLY A 163 -10.36 27.55 -15.91
C GLY A 163 -9.31 26.61 -16.50
N ASN A 164 -8.12 26.53 -15.92
CA ASN A 164 -7.07 25.61 -16.34
C ASN A 164 -7.27 24.23 -15.68
N LEU A 165 -6.93 23.17 -16.39
CA LEU A 165 -6.80 21.83 -15.81
C LEU A 165 -5.57 21.79 -14.89
N SER A 166 -5.66 21.07 -13.79
CA SER A 166 -4.51 20.91 -12.88
C SER A 166 -3.44 19.98 -13.49
N PRO A 167 -2.17 20.14 -13.08
CA PRO A 167 -1.14 19.17 -13.44
C PRO A 167 -1.57 17.75 -13.04
N LEU A 168 -1.27 16.76 -13.91
CA LEU A 168 -1.73 15.38 -13.73
C LEU A 168 -1.33 14.79 -12.37
N PHE A 169 -0.11 15.06 -11.91
CA PHE A 169 0.34 14.62 -10.58
C PHE A 169 -0.55 15.15 -9.46
N ALA A 170 -0.91 16.43 -9.51
CA ALA A 170 -1.79 17.04 -8.50
C ALA A 170 -3.21 16.46 -8.53
N PHE A 171 -3.75 16.24 -9.73
CA PHE A 171 -5.05 15.57 -9.90
C PHE A 171 -5.05 14.17 -9.27
N MET A 172 -4.05 13.36 -9.57
CA MET A 172 -3.90 12.01 -9.03
C MET A 172 -3.71 12.01 -7.51
N THR A 173 -2.95 13.00 -6.97
CA THR A 173 -2.83 13.19 -5.53
C THR A 173 -4.17 13.46 -4.86
N VAL A 174 -4.97 14.37 -5.42
CA VAL A 174 -6.32 14.68 -4.88
C VAL A 174 -7.20 13.44 -4.90
N SER A 175 -7.25 12.70 -6.02
CA SER A 175 -8.02 11.46 -6.12
C SER A 175 -7.61 10.44 -5.05
N THR A 176 -6.31 10.24 -4.86
CA THR A 176 -5.75 9.32 -3.86
C THR A 176 -6.14 9.72 -2.44
N ILE A 177 -6.03 11.01 -2.10
CA ILE A 177 -6.38 11.50 -0.76
C ILE A 177 -7.90 11.47 -0.52
N VAL A 178 -8.72 11.81 -1.50
CA VAL A 178 -10.18 11.70 -1.40
C VAL A 178 -10.60 10.26 -1.14
N LEU A 179 -10.04 9.31 -1.91
CA LEU A 179 -10.26 7.87 -1.67
C LEU A 179 -9.86 7.48 -0.24
N TRP A 180 -8.69 7.89 0.21
CA TRP A 180 -8.19 7.58 1.55
C TRP A 180 -9.09 8.13 2.65
N VAL A 181 -9.50 9.40 2.55
CA VAL A 181 -10.37 10.04 3.56
C VAL A 181 -11.70 9.30 3.67
N ILE A 182 -12.36 9.00 2.55
CA ILE A 182 -13.64 8.29 2.54
C ILE A 182 -13.48 6.87 3.08
N ALA A 183 -12.45 6.15 2.64
CA ALA A 183 -12.18 4.77 3.07
C ALA A 183 -11.87 4.69 4.57
N SER A 184 -11.03 5.58 5.07
CA SER A 184 -10.61 5.58 6.47
C SER A 184 -11.72 5.96 7.48
N LEU A 185 -12.87 6.46 7.01
CA LEU A 185 -14.06 6.62 7.86
C LEU A 185 -14.53 5.28 8.44
N GLY A 186 -14.42 4.17 7.69
CA GLY A 186 -14.80 2.85 8.18
C GLY A 186 -13.99 2.43 9.41
N VAL A 187 -12.66 2.53 9.34
CA VAL A 187 -11.78 2.21 10.47
C VAL A 187 -11.93 3.23 11.60
N ALA A 188 -12.11 4.51 11.29
CA ALA A 188 -12.32 5.53 12.31
C ALA A 188 -13.60 5.27 13.12
N ILE A 189 -14.72 4.97 12.44
CA ILE A 189 -15.99 4.62 13.10
C ILE A 189 -15.82 3.37 13.95
N THR A 190 -15.22 2.32 13.41
CA THR A 190 -15.00 1.07 14.14
C THR A 190 -14.15 1.28 15.38
N VAL A 191 -13.04 2.00 15.26
CA VAL A 191 -12.11 2.23 16.36
C VAL A 191 -12.74 3.12 17.43
N LEU A 192 -13.34 4.25 17.05
CA LEU A 192 -13.87 5.22 18.01
C LEU A 192 -15.15 4.75 18.71
N PHE A 193 -16.04 4.06 18.01
CA PHE A 193 -17.38 3.74 18.54
C PHE A 193 -17.53 2.27 18.96
N GLN A 194 -16.58 1.38 18.62
CA GLN A 194 -16.66 -0.01 19.01
C GLN A 194 -15.41 -0.44 19.80
N PHE A 195 -14.20 -0.38 19.22
CA PHE A 195 -13.01 -0.92 19.87
C PHE A 195 -12.55 -0.15 21.10
N ILE A 196 -12.51 1.17 21.07
CA ILE A 196 -12.11 1.99 22.23
C ILE A 196 -13.08 1.80 23.39
N PRO A 197 -14.42 1.96 23.25
CA PRO A 197 -15.35 1.72 24.34
C PRO A 197 -15.26 0.31 24.91
N TRP A 198 -15.15 -0.69 24.03
CA TRP A 198 -15.05 -2.08 24.44
C TRP A 198 -13.73 -2.42 25.16
N ALA A 199 -12.60 -1.94 24.67
CA ALA A 199 -11.30 -2.22 25.27
C ALA A 199 -11.07 -1.51 26.61
N PHE A 200 -11.72 -0.34 26.83
CA PHE A 200 -11.70 0.35 28.12
C PHE A 200 -12.82 -0.11 29.08
N GLY A 201 -13.65 -1.08 28.68
CA GLY A 201 -14.72 -1.61 29.51
C GLY A 201 -15.90 -0.66 29.70
N TRP A 202 -16.11 0.31 28.78
CA TRP A 202 -17.31 1.17 28.79
C TRP A 202 -18.54 0.44 28.26
N VAL A 203 -18.31 -0.60 27.46
CA VAL A 203 -19.29 -1.57 27.00
C VAL A 203 -18.73 -2.99 27.15
N ASP A 204 -19.59 -3.96 27.46
CA ASP A 204 -19.15 -5.34 27.76
C ASP A 204 -18.89 -6.17 26.48
N THR A 205 -19.58 -5.85 25.39
CA THR A 205 -19.54 -6.64 24.16
C THR A 205 -19.30 -5.78 22.94
N ILE A 206 -18.84 -6.40 21.85
CA ILE A 206 -18.65 -5.79 20.54
C ILE A 206 -19.44 -6.54 19.47
N ASN A 207 -20.00 -5.81 18.52
CA ASN A 207 -20.61 -6.40 17.34
C ASN A 207 -19.52 -6.85 16.36
N VAL A 208 -19.17 -8.16 16.41
CA VAL A 208 -18.09 -8.75 15.62
C VAL A 208 -18.33 -8.62 14.12
N GLU A 209 -19.56 -8.87 13.66
CA GLU A 209 -19.91 -8.81 12.25
C GLU A 209 -19.80 -7.37 11.70
N LEU A 210 -20.38 -6.40 12.42
CA LEU A 210 -20.32 -4.99 12.05
C LEU A 210 -18.88 -4.48 12.06
N SER A 211 -18.08 -4.81 13.08
CA SER A 211 -16.70 -4.37 13.19
C SER A 211 -15.84 -4.89 12.04
N ARG A 212 -16.03 -6.17 11.63
CA ARG A 212 -15.33 -6.76 10.49
C ARG A 212 -15.76 -6.15 9.17
N SER A 213 -17.03 -5.89 8.98
CA SER A 213 -17.56 -5.30 7.74
C SER A 213 -17.12 -3.85 7.58
N LEU A 214 -17.08 -3.07 8.66
CA LEU A 214 -16.49 -1.72 8.67
C LEU A 214 -14.98 -1.76 8.49
N PHE A 215 -14.30 -2.78 9.02
CA PHE A 215 -12.88 -2.98 8.72
C PHE A 215 -12.66 -3.20 7.22
N TRP A 216 -13.46 -4.02 6.54
CA TRP A 216 -13.30 -4.27 5.11
C TRP A 216 -13.82 -3.14 4.21
N TYR A 217 -14.76 -2.33 4.69
CA TYR A 217 -15.05 -1.03 4.08
C TYR A 217 -13.79 -0.17 3.94
N PHE A 218 -12.88 -0.26 4.92
CA PHE A 218 -11.57 0.38 4.92
C PHE A 218 -10.50 -0.49 4.25
N GLY A 219 -10.43 -1.78 4.57
CA GLY A 219 -9.31 -2.66 4.27
C GLY A 219 -9.10 -2.91 2.78
N HIS A 220 -10.17 -2.97 1.99
CA HIS A 220 -10.01 -3.09 0.54
C HIS A 220 -9.53 -1.78 -0.11
N PRO A 221 -10.15 -0.62 0.10
CA PRO A 221 -9.61 0.62 -0.45
C PRO A 221 -8.23 1.01 0.11
N LEU A 222 -7.81 0.48 1.25
CA LEU A 222 -6.44 0.61 1.73
C LEU A 222 -5.42 0.07 0.72
N VAL A 223 -5.69 -1.06 0.06
CA VAL A 223 -4.78 -1.60 -0.98
C VAL A 223 -4.68 -0.67 -2.18
N TYR A 224 -5.73 0.07 -2.51
CA TYR A 224 -5.68 1.11 -3.55
C TYR A 224 -4.98 2.38 -3.09
N PHE A 225 -5.08 2.74 -1.82
CA PHE A 225 -4.26 3.82 -1.26
C PHE A 225 -2.76 3.51 -1.38
N TRP A 226 -2.35 2.23 -1.32
CA TRP A 226 -0.98 1.83 -1.62
C TRP A 226 -0.67 1.79 -3.11
N LEU A 227 -1.60 1.34 -3.92
CA LEU A 227 -1.40 1.12 -5.36
C LEU A 227 -1.47 2.41 -6.18
N LEU A 228 -2.36 3.35 -5.85
CA LEU A 228 -2.52 4.58 -6.61
C LEU A 228 -1.23 5.44 -6.66
N PRO A 229 -0.45 5.61 -5.59
CA PRO A 229 0.87 6.26 -5.69
C PRO A 229 1.86 5.50 -6.58
N ALA A 230 1.80 4.17 -6.62
CA ALA A 230 2.58 3.40 -7.59
C ALA A 230 2.12 3.67 -9.03
N TYR A 231 0.82 3.71 -9.29
CA TYR A 231 0.26 4.10 -10.58
C TYR A 231 0.64 5.54 -10.96
N MET A 232 0.63 6.47 -10.00
CA MET A 232 1.12 7.84 -10.24
C MET A 232 2.56 7.82 -10.76
N ALA A 233 3.44 7.06 -10.12
CA ALA A 233 4.82 6.91 -10.57
C ALA A 233 4.90 6.30 -11.98
N TRP A 234 4.11 5.29 -12.27
CA TRP A 234 4.06 4.67 -13.58
C TRP A 234 3.56 5.62 -14.66
N TYR A 235 2.54 6.43 -14.38
CA TYR A 235 1.99 7.39 -15.33
C TYR A 235 2.88 8.61 -15.56
N VAL A 236 3.52 9.15 -14.51
CA VAL A 236 4.19 10.46 -14.63
C VAL A 236 5.71 10.40 -14.48
N VAL A 237 6.25 9.38 -13.82
CA VAL A 237 7.70 9.24 -13.68
C VAL A 237 8.28 8.43 -14.84
N VAL A 238 7.71 7.28 -15.15
CA VAL A 238 8.20 6.38 -16.21
C VAL A 238 8.27 7.04 -17.59
N PRO A 239 7.24 7.76 -18.09
CA PRO A 239 7.34 8.40 -19.40
C PRO A 239 8.49 9.40 -19.48
N LYS A 240 8.74 10.16 -18.42
CA LYS A 240 9.88 11.13 -18.39
C LYS A 240 11.22 10.42 -18.50
N ILE A 241 11.41 9.32 -17.77
CA ILE A 241 12.67 8.54 -17.78
C ILE A 241 12.97 7.99 -19.16
N ILE A 242 11.95 7.46 -19.83
CA ILE A 242 12.12 6.89 -21.17
C ILE A 242 12.23 7.97 -22.26
N GLY A 243 12.13 9.26 -21.90
CA GLY A 243 12.21 10.39 -22.84
C GLY A 243 10.92 10.60 -23.65
N GLY A 244 9.78 10.24 -23.07
CA GLY A 244 8.46 10.40 -23.66
C GLY A 244 7.55 11.32 -22.85
N LYS A 245 6.27 11.35 -23.25
CA LYS A 245 5.17 12.02 -22.56
C LYS A 245 4.15 10.97 -22.12
N VAL A 246 3.23 11.35 -21.23
CA VAL A 246 2.04 10.54 -20.92
C VAL A 246 1.24 10.30 -22.20
N PHE A 247 0.87 9.05 -22.48
CA PHE A 247 0.16 8.69 -23.72
C PHE A 247 -1.17 9.44 -23.86
N SER A 248 -1.96 9.48 -22.77
CA SER A 248 -3.24 10.18 -22.74
C SER A 248 -3.54 10.72 -21.34
N ASP A 249 -3.63 12.04 -21.23
CA ASP A 249 -4.02 12.72 -19.98
C ASP A 249 -5.46 12.35 -19.58
N SER A 250 -6.39 12.33 -20.53
CA SER A 250 -7.78 11.97 -20.26
C SER A 250 -7.93 10.55 -19.72
N LEU A 251 -7.23 9.59 -20.33
CA LEU A 251 -7.26 8.19 -19.92
C LEU A 251 -6.68 8.01 -18.51
N ALA A 252 -5.59 8.69 -18.21
CA ALA A 252 -4.96 8.67 -16.90
C ALA A 252 -5.88 9.22 -15.80
N ARG A 253 -6.53 10.37 -16.04
CA ARG A 253 -7.50 10.96 -15.10
C ARG A 253 -8.71 10.07 -14.92
N LEU A 254 -9.27 9.54 -16.02
CA LEU A 254 -10.43 8.65 -15.97
C LEU A 254 -10.12 7.38 -15.17
N SER A 255 -8.94 6.79 -15.32
CA SER A 255 -8.53 5.64 -14.53
C SER A 255 -8.56 5.94 -13.02
N PHE A 256 -8.06 7.09 -12.59
CA PHE A 256 -8.08 7.49 -11.17
C PHE A 256 -9.50 7.77 -10.66
N ILE A 257 -10.38 8.32 -11.49
CA ILE A 257 -11.79 8.48 -11.16
C ILE A 257 -12.46 7.12 -10.98
N LEU A 258 -12.26 6.19 -11.90
CA LEU A 258 -12.84 4.85 -11.80
C LEU A 258 -12.32 4.08 -10.57
N PHE A 259 -11.05 4.25 -10.20
CA PHE A 259 -10.55 3.72 -8.93
C PHE A 259 -11.27 4.36 -7.73
N LEU A 260 -11.50 5.67 -7.73
CA LEU A 260 -12.27 6.32 -6.68
C LEU A 260 -13.70 5.74 -6.57
N LEU A 261 -14.35 5.49 -7.71
CA LEU A 261 -15.74 4.98 -7.74
C LEU A 261 -15.84 3.53 -7.29
N PHE A 262 -14.91 2.66 -7.70
CA PHE A 262 -15.05 1.22 -7.54
C PHE A 262 -14.16 0.59 -6.47
N SER A 263 -13.30 1.34 -5.79
CA SER A 263 -12.42 0.77 -4.77
C SER A 263 -13.07 0.63 -3.39
N ILE A 264 -14.10 1.41 -3.07
CA ILE A 264 -14.69 1.43 -1.73
C ILE A 264 -15.91 0.49 -1.61
N PRO A 265 -16.87 0.47 -2.56
CA PRO A 265 -18.11 -0.30 -2.41
C PRO A 265 -17.93 -1.80 -2.70
N VAL A 266 -16.84 -2.41 -2.23
CA VAL A 266 -16.41 -3.76 -2.62
C VAL A 266 -15.85 -4.62 -1.47
N GLY A 267 -15.88 -4.16 -0.22
CA GLY A 267 -15.23 -4.82 0.92
C GLY A 267 -15.71 -6.25 1.20
N PHE A 268 -16.94 -6.60 0.86
CA PHE A 268 -17.51 -7.91 1.15
C PHE A 268 -16.91 -9.07 0.34
N HIS A 269 -16.13 -8.80 -0.71
CA HIS A 269 -15.39 -9.90 -1.35
C HIS A 269 -14.29 -10.49 -0.45
N HIS A 270 -13.88 -9.79 0.61
CA HIS A 270 -13.02 -10.36 1.66
C HIS A 270 -13.78 -11.20 2.68
N GLN A 271 -15.11 -11.18 2.64
CA GLN A 271 -16.02 -11.87 3.57
C GLN A 271 -16.96 -12.86 2.85
N LEU A 272 -16.58 -13.34 1.66
CA LEU A 272 -17.44 -14.21 0.84
C LEU A 272 -17.87 -15.49 1.56
N GLN A 273 -17.00 -16.04 2.40
CA GLN A 273 -17.26 -17.26 3.17
C GLN A 273 -17.72 -16.99 4.61
N GLU A 274 -17.84 -15.72 5.01
CA GLU A 274 -18.30 -15.39 6.37
C GLU A 274 -19.83 -15.41 6.46
N PRO A 275 -20.41 -15.88 7.59
CA PRO A 275 -21.85 -15.85 7.82
C PRO A 275 -22.35 -14.39 8.01
N GLY A 276 -23.68 -14.23 8.07
CA GLY A 276 -24.33 -12.96 8.41
C GLY A 276 -24.61 -12.03 7.24
N ILE A 277 -23.79 -12.05 6.19
CA ILE A 277 -23.97 -11.23 5.00
C ILE A 277 -24.76 -12.01 3.94
N SER A 278 -25.90 -11.46 3.49
CA SER A 278 -26.70 -12.15 2.48
C SER A 278 -25.99 -12.27 1.13
N SER A 279 -26.30 -13.33 0.38
CA SER A 279 -25.70 -13.62 -0.92
C SER A 279 -25.88 -12.50 -1.94
N PHE A 280 -26.98 -11.74 -1.86
CA PHE A 280 -27.22 -10.60 -2.75
C PHE A 280 -26.13 -9.52 -2.58
N TRP A 281 -25.80 -9.14 -1.34
CA TRP A 281 -24.79 -8.10 -1.09
C TRP A 281 -23.38 -8.58 -1.43
N LYS A 282 -23.08 -9.85 -1.17
CA LYS A 282 -21.83 -10.49 -1.60
C LYS A 282 -21.70 -10.46 -3.13
N PHE A 283 -22.77 -10.82 -3.84
CA PHE A 283 -22.81 -10.80 -5.31
C PHE A 283 -22.63 -9.37 -5.85
N LEU A 284 -23.42 -8.41 -5.36
CA LEU A 284 -23.35 -7.02 -5.82
C LEU A 284 -21.92 -6.46 -5.66
N GLN A 285 -21.32 -6.63 -4.49
CA GLN A 285 -19.97 -6.13 -4.25
C GLN A 285 -18.90 -6.91 -5.02
N THR A 286 -19.11 -8.18 -5.33
CA THR A 286 -18.24 -8.93 -6.24
C THR A 286 -18.27 -8.35 -7.66
N VAL A 287 -19.46 -8.04 -8.18
CA VAL A 287 -19.60 -7.38 -9.50
C VAL A 287 -18.88 -6.04 -9.51
N LEU A 288 -19.08 -5.20 -8.48
CA LEU A 288 -18.40 -3.91 -8.37
C LEU A 288 -16.87 -4.08 -8.26
N THR A 289 -16.40 -5.16 -7.61
CA THR A 289 -14.97 -5.50 -7.55
C THR A 289 -14.40 -5.77 -8.94
N PHE A 290 -15.11 -6.50 -9.79
CA PHE A 290 -14.64 -6.75 -11.15
C PHE A 290 -14.60 -5.49 -12.02
N MET A 291 -15.38 -4.47 -11.69
CA MET A 291 -15.29 -3.16 -12.37
C MET A 291 -13.93 -2.48 -12.18
N VAL A 292 -13.18 -2.81 -11.11
CA VAL A 292 -11.83 -2.29 -10.87
C VAL A 292 -10.80 -2.82 -11.89
N ILE A 293 -11.11 -3.90 -12.59
CA ILE A 293 -10.27 -4.42 -13.67
C ILE A 293 -10.17 -3.39 -14.80
N ILE A 294 -11.25 -2.64 -15.06
CA ILE A 294 -11.31 -1.64 -16.15
C ILE A 294 -10.21 -0.59 -16.01
N PRO A 295 -10.11 0.20 -14.92
CA PRO A 295 -9.04 1.19 -14.79
C PRO A 295 -7.63 0.56 -14.72
N SER A 296 -7.50 -0.69 -14.25
CA SER A 296 -6.22 -1.41 -14.30
C SER A 296 -5.80 -1.74 -15.72
N LEU A 297 -6.71 -2.24 -16.57
CA LEU A 297 -6.45 -2.48 -17.98
C LEU A 297 -6.20 -1.18 -18.78
N MET A 298 -6.93 -0.11 -18.45
CA MET A 298 -6.67 1.22 -19.03
C MET A 298 -5.27 1.71 -18.70
N THR A 299 -4.81 1.49 -17.47
CA THR A 299 -3.44 1.83 -17.05
C THR A 299 -2.41 1.00 -17.81
N ALA A 300 -2.59 -0.32 -17.89
CA ALA A 300 -1.71 -1.20 -18.65
C ALA A 300 -1.61 -0.77 -20.12
N PHE A 301 -2.75 -0.52 -20.77
CA PHE A 301 -2.80 -0.03 -22.14
C PHE A 301 -2.03 1.29 -22.30
N SER A 302 -2.29 2.26 -21.43
CA SER A 302 -1.63 3.57 -21.49
C SER A 302 -0.11 3.47 -21.35
N LEU A 303 0.38 2.59 -20.48
CA LEU A 303 1.80 2.36 -20.28
C LEU A 303 2.45 1.67 -21.48
N PHE A 304 1.85 0.61 -22.01
CA PHE A 304 2.34 -0.05 -23.22
C PHE A 304 2.36 0.90 -24.43
N ALA A 305 1.30 1.68 -24.61
CA ALA A 305 1.26 2.70 -25.65
C ALA A 305 2.35 3.77 -25.47
N THR A 306 2.63 4.18 -24.23
CA THR A 306 3.74 5.09 -23.91
C THR A 306 5.09 4.49 -24.28
N PHE A 307 5.33 3.22 -23.96
CA PHE A 307 6.56 2.53 -24.31
C PHE A 307 6.73 2.39 -25.82
N GLU A 308 5.70 1.95 -26.50
CA GLU A 308 5.73 1.75 -27.93
C GLU A 308 5.95 3.06 -28.69
N THR A 309 5.13 4.08 -28.41
CA THR A 309 5.24 5.39 -29.09
C THR A 309 6.61 6.02 -28.87
N THR A 310 7.14 5.95 -27.65
CA THR A 310 8.46 6.48 -27.33
C THR A 310 9.57 5.66 -27.98
N GLY A 311 9.48 4.34 -27.96
CA GLY A 311 10.45 3.45 -28.60
C GLY A 311 10.50 3.64 -30.13
N ARG A 312 9.33 3.82 -30.76
CA ARG A 312 9.25 4.10 -32.22
C ARG A 312 9.88 5.43 -32.58
N LYS A 313 9.69 6.48 -31.78
CA LYS A 313 10.39 7.76 -31.94
C LYS A 313 11.92 7.62 -31.84
N LYS A 314 12.41 6.60 -31.14
CA LYS A 314 13.83 6.24 -31.03
C LYS A 314 14.29 5.26 -32.12
N GLY A 315 13.51 5.07 -33.19
CA GLY A 315 13.85 4.20 -34.32
C GLY A 315 13.60 2.70 -34.07
N ALA A 316 12.69 2.35 -33.16
CA ALA A 316 12.26 0.96 -33.01
C ALA A 316 11.39 0.51 -34.19
N SER A 317 11.60 -0.73 -34.67
CA SER A 317 10.84 -1.39 -35.72
C SER A 317 10.29 -2.73 -35.22
N GLY A 318 9.26 -3.23 -35.88
CA GLY A 318 8.61 -4.49 -35.51
C GLY A 318 7.78 -4.40 -34.22
N LEU A 319 7.16 -5.52 -33.83
CA LEU A 319 6.19 -5.57 -32.73
C LEU A 319 6.83 -5.30 -31.35
N PHE A 320 8.04 -5.81 -31.11
CA PHE A 320 8.73 -5.74 -29.83
C PHE A 320 10.01 -4.88 -29.84
N GLY A 321 10.32 -4.22 -30.97
CA GLY A 321 11.54 -3.42 -31.09
C GLY A 321 11.67 -2.29 -30.06
N TRP A 322 10.55 -1.73 -29.64
CA TRP A 322 10.48 -0.69 -28.60
C TRP A 322 11.06 -1.16 -27.26
N PHE A 323 10.88 -2.42 -26.89
CA PHE A 323 11.36 -2.99 -25.63
C PHE A 323 12.88 -2.83 -25.48
N PHE A 324 13.64 -3.04 -26.57
CA PHE A 324 15.10 -2.91 -26.57
C PHE A 324 15.61 -1.45 -26.56
N LYS A 325 14.71 -0.48 -26.74
CA LYS A 325 15.02 0.96 -26.66
C LYS A 325 14.79 1.56 -25.26
N LEU A 326 14.26 0.77 -24.32
CA LEU A 326 14.04 1.19 -22.95
C LEU A 326 15.36 1.28 -22.15
N PRO A 327 15.47 2.12 -21.13
CA PRO A 327 16.72 2.35 -20.41
C PRO A 327 16.98 1.29 -19.32
N TRP A 328 17.16 0.05 -19.70
CA TRP A 328 17.37 -1.10 -18.80
C TRP A 328 18.58 -0.96 -17.87
N LYS A 329 19.54 -0.11 -18.22
CA LYS A 329 20.72 0.18 -17.40
C LYS A 329 20.43 1.19 -16.27
N ASP A 330 19.28 1.83 -16.27
CA ASP A 330 18.84 2.70 -15.18
C ASP A 330 18.05 1.86 -14.17
N VAL A 331 18.61 1.67 -12.99
CA VAL A 331 18.00 0.88 -11.92
C VAL A 331 16.63 1.42 -11.50
N ARG A 332 16.45 2.73 -11.59
CA ARG A 332 15.20 3.41 -11.25
C ARG A 332 14.08 2.98 -12.20
N PHE A 333 14.35 2.99 -13.51
CA PHE A 333 13.44 2.48 -14.52
C PHE A 333 13.18 0.98 -14.36
N THR A 334 14.26 0.19 -14.23
CA THR A 334 14.15 -1.28 -14.16
C THR A 334 13.35 -1.72 -12.93
N SER A 335 13.50 -1.04 -11.77
CA SER A 335 12.68 -1.28 -10.58
C SER A 335 11.19 -1.05 -10.85
N LEU A 336 10.83 0.07 -11.48
CA LEU A 336 9.44 0.39 -11.81
C LEU A 336 8.86 -0.57 -12.85
N PHE A 337 9.65 -0.97 -13.85
CA PHE A 337 9.21 -1.93 -14.86
C PHE A 337 8.94 -3.32 -14.25
N ILE A 338 9.83 -3.82 -13.41
CA ILE A 338 9.62 -5.08 -12.70
C ILE A 338 8.37 -5.00 -11.81
N ALA A 339 8.16 -3.88 -11.11
CA ALA A 339 6.96 -3.64 -10.31
C ALA A 339 5.68 -3.77 -11.16
N MET A 340 5.63 -3.14 -12.34
CA MET A 340 4.51 -3.26 -13.27
C MET A 340 4.30 -4.70 -13.76
N PHE A 341 5.39 -5.40 -14.09
CA PHE A 341 5.33 -6.78 -14.55
C PHE A 341 4.77 -7.73 -13.48
N PHE A 342 5.20 -7.60 -12.22
CA PHE A 342 4.69 -8.39 -11.10
C PHE A 342 3.25 -8.05 -10.72
N PHE A 343 2.75 -6.89 -11.11
CA PHE A 343 1.34 -6.56 -10.91
C PHE A 343 0.40 -7.42 -11.75
N ILE A 344 0.86 -7.99 -12.87
CA ILE A 344 0.04 -8.87 -13.70
C ILE A 344 -0.43 -10.11 -12.91
N PRO A 345 0.47 -10.97 -12.37
CA PRO A 345 0.04 -12.09 -11.52
C PRO A 345 -0.60 -11.63 -10.21
N GLY A 346 -0.16 -10.51 -9.64
CA GLY A 346 -0.78 -9.92 -8.44
C GLY A 346 -2.24 -9.55 -8.65
N GLY A 347 -2.56 -8.85 -9.74
CA GLY A 347 -3.92 -8.48 -10.10
C GLY A 347 -4.79 -9.70 -10.44
N ALA A 348 -4.25 -10.68 -11.15
CA ALA A 348 -4.94 -11.94 -11.41
C ALA A 348 -5.31 -12.67 -10.11
N GLY A 349 -4.39 -12.70 -9.14
CA GLY A 349 -4.66 -13.22 -7.79
C GLY A 349 -5.79 -12.48 -7.08
N GLY A 350 -5.92 -11.17 -7.29
CA GLY A 350 -7.05 -10.38 -6.77
C GLY A 350 -8.40 -10.81 -7.34
N ILE A 351 -8.46 -11.11 -8.65
CA ILE A 351 -9.67 -11.63 -9.31
C ILE A 351 -10.04 -13.00 -8.74
N ILE A 352 -9.05 -13.88 -8.55
CA ILE A 352 -9.24 -15.21 -7.94
C ILE A 352 -9.82 -15.06 -6.53
N ASN A 353 -9.23 -14.18 -5.71
CA ASN A 353 -9.68 -13.95 -4.33
C ASN A 353 -11.10 -13.36 -4.26
N ALA A 354 -11.50 -12.57 -5.25
CA ALA A 354 -12.83 -11.97 -5.34
C ALA A 354 -13.89 -12.90 -5.98
N SER A 355 -13.50 -14.01 -6.59
CA SER A 355 -14.40 -14.99 -7.19
C SER A 355 -14.95 -15.95 -6.14
N PHE A 356 -16.28 -16.03 -5.98
CA PHE A 356 -16.91 -16.80 -4.88
C PHE A 356 -16.42 -18.25 -4.81
N SER A 357 -16.51 -18.99 -5.90
CA SER A 357 -16.13 -20.43 -5.93
C SER A 357 -14.64 -20.65 -5.73
N LEU A 358 -13.78 -19.76 -6.26
CA LEU A 358 -12.34 -19.87 -6.07
C LEU A 358 -11.93 -19.45 -4.66
N ASN A 359 -12.60 -18.44 -4.11
CA ASN A 359 -12.37 -17.98 -2.74
C ASN A 359 -12.69 -19.05 -1.71
N GLU A 360 -13.68 -19.92 -1.96
CA GLU A 360 -14.03 -21.04 -1.08
C GLU A 360 -12.82 -21.94 -0.79
N ILE A 361 -11.99 -22.20 -1.81
CA ILE A 361 -10.81 -23.06 -1.68
C ILE A 361 -9.67 -22.36 -0.93
N ILE A 362 -9.49 -21.08 -1.16
CA ILE A 362 -8.30 -20.33 -0.68
C ILE A 362 -8.54 -19.50 0.57
N HIS A 363 -9.80 -19.31 0.98
CA HIS A 363 -10.17 -18.45 2.11
C HIS A 363 -9.45 -18.88 3.40
N ASN A 364 -8.86 -17.91 4.10
CA ASN A 364 -8.09 -18.13 5.32
C ASN A 364 -6.84 -19.04 5.20
N THR A 365 -6.40 -19.35 3.99
CA THR A 365 -5.18 -20.12 3.75
C THR A 365 -3.95 -19.24 3.49
N LEU A 366 -2.76 -19.84 3.44
CA LEU A 366 -1.51 -19.16 3.05
C LEU A 366 -1.52 -18.65 1.61
N TRP A 367 -2.45 -19.12 0.76
CA TRP A 367 -2.61 -18.58 -0.58
C TRP A 367 -2.89 -17.07 -0.56
N VAL A 368 -3.76 -16.63 0.36
CA VAL A 368 -4.09 -15.20 0.53
C VAL A 368 -2.85 -14.40 0.96
N VAL A 369 -2.00 -14.99 1.79
CA VAL A 369 -0.74 -14.37 2.23
C VAL A 369 0.24 -14.26 1.05
N GLY A 370 0.38 -15.32 0.26
CA GLY A 370 1.18 -15.33 -0.98
C GLY A 370 0.72 -14.27 -1.96
N HIS A 371 -0.58 -14.20 -2.25
CA HIS A 371 -1.18 -13.18 -3.09
C HIS A 371 -0.87 -11.76 -2.58
N PHE A 372 -1.05 -11.52 -1.28
CA PHE A 372 -0.80 -10.21 -0.68
C PHE A 372 0.67 -9.79 -0.81
N HIS A 373 1.61 -10.71 -0.62
CA HIS A 373 3.04 -10.44 -0.78
C HIS A 373 3.41 -10.14 -2.23
N ILE A 374 2.90 -10.91 -3.21
CA ILE A 374 3.19 -10.64 -4.62
C ILE A 374 2.55 -9.34 -5.11
N THR A 375 1.45 -8.89 -4.50
CA THR A 375 0.71 -7.70 -4.92
C THR A 375 1.22 -6.41 -4.25
N VAL A 376 1.45 -6.43 -2.93
CA VAL A 376 1.93 -5.25 -2.19
C VAL A 376 3.45 -5.28 -2.08
N GLY A 377 4.03 -6.42 -1.75
CA GLY A 377 5.46 -6.58 -1.53
C GLY A 377 6.31 -6.43 -2.80
N THR A 378 5.73 -6.47 -3.99
CA THR A 378 6.47 -6.23 -5.23
C THR A 378 5.98 -5.00 -5.98
N PRO A 379 4.80 -4.91 -6.57
CA PRO A 379 4.38 -3.72 -7.32
C PRO A 379 4.49 -2.43 -6.53
N VAL A 380 3.98 -2.43 -5.30
CA VAL A 380 4.01 -1.22 -4.45
C VAL A 380 5.42 -1.00 -3.88
N ALA A 381 5.99 -1.99 -3.19
CA ALA A 381 7.28 -1.85 -2.53
C ALA A 381 8.42 -1.57 -3.52
N MET A 382 8.50 -2.29 -4.65
CA MET A 382 9.53 -2.03 -5.65
C MET A 382 9.35 -0.69 -6.37
N THR A 383 8.12 -0.22 -6.54
CA THR A 383 7.89 1.16 -7.01
C THR A 383 8.45 2.16 -6.00
N PHE A 384 8.22 1.95 -4.71
CA PHE A 384 8.78 2.82 -3.66
C PHE A 384 10.31 2.76 -3.61
N PHE A 385 10.90 1.58 -3.83
CA PHE A 385 12.37 1.45 -3.94
C PHE A 385 12.92 2.22 -5.14
N GLY A 386 12.31 2.06 -6.32
CA GLY A 386 12.66 2.81 -7.51
C GLY A 386 12.54 4.32 -7.30
N LEU A 387 11.46 4.78 -6.68
CA LEU A 387 11.26 6.19 -6.31
C LEU A 387 12.31 6.67 -5.30
N THR A 388 12.72 5.85 -4.34
CA THR A 388 13.74 6.19 -3.34
C THR A 388 15.06 6.56 -3.99
N PHE A 389 15.44 5.89 -5.06
CA PHE A 389 16.66 6.19 -5.82
C PHE A 389 16.63 7.56 -6.53
N TRP A 390 15.48 8.22 -6.57
CA TRP A 390 15.33 9.63 -6.95
C TRP A 390 15.10 10.54 -5.76
N LEU A 391 14.12 10.19 -4.92
CA LEU A 391 13.62 11.07 -3.87
C LEU A 391 14.71 11.49 -2.90
N ILE A 392 15.50 10.54 -2.38
CA ILE A 392 16.51 10.88 -1.39
C ILE A 392 17.65 11.70 -2.02
N PRO A 393 18.27 11.30 -3.15
CA PRO A 393 19.26 12.13 -3.82
C PRO A 393 18.71 13.51 -4.21
N TYR A 394 17.50 13.59 -4.75
CA TYR A 394 16.85 14.85 -5.10
C TYR A 394 16.68 15.78 -3.89
N LEU A 395 16.08 15.26 -2.80
CA LEU A 395 15.77 16.05 -1.61
C LEU A 395 17.00 16.42 -0.78
N THR A 396 18.09 15.67 -0.91
CA THR A 396 19.36 15.92 -0.20
C THR A 396 20.40 16.64 -1.05
N GLY A 397 20.14 16.84 -2.35
CA GLY A 397 21.09 17.44 -3.30
C GLY A 397 22.33 16.57 -3.52
N ARG A 398 22.18 15.24 -3.50
CA ARG A 398 23.26 14.27 -3.66
C ARG A 398 23.17 13.56 -5.00
N LYS A 399 24.30 13.07 -5.50
CA LYS A 399 24.36 12.33 -6.76
C LYS A 399 24.35 10.82 -6.55
N LEU A 400 23.68 10.10 -7.45
CA LEU A 400 23.63 8.64 -7.44
C LEU A 400 24.92 8.09 -8.11
N THR A 401 25.81 7.49 -7.32
CA THR A 401 27.07 6.96 -7.82
C THR A 401 26.89 5.63 -8.55
N LYS A 402 27.85 5.27 -9.43
CA LYS A 402 27.83 3.96 -10.13
C LYS A 402 27.83 2.76 -9.17
N VAL A 403 28.50 2.89 -8.02
CA VAL A 403 28.53 1.84 -7.00
C VAL A 403 27.15 1.62 -6.43
N VAL A 404 26.47 2.69 -6.00
CA VAL A 404 25.11 2.60 -5.45
C VAL A 404 24.12 2.08 -6.50
N GLN A 405 24.25 2.47 -7.76
CA GLN A 405 23.43 1.90 -8.84
C GLN A 405 23.60 0.38 -8.95
N LYS A 406 24.84 -0.13 -8.90
CA LYS A 406 25.10 -1.59 -8.93
C LYS A 406 24.49 -2.29 -7.71
N LEU A 407 24.67 -1.74 -6.51
CA LEU A 407 24.05 -2.29 -5.29
C LEU A 407 22.52 -2.29 -5.39
N ALA A 408 21.93 -1.23 -5.94
CA ALA A 408 20.50 -1.15 -6.18
C ALA A 408 20.00 -2.20 -7.19
N PHE A 409 20.77 -2.50 -8.25
CA PHE A 409 20.44 -3.62 -9.15
C PHE A 409 20.45 -4.96 -8.43
N ILE A 410 21.46 -5.23 -7.61
CA ILE A 410 21.52 -6.45 -6.81
C ILE A 410 20.28 -6.50 -5.88
N GLN A 411 19.95 -5.39 -5.24
CA GLN A 411 18.80 -5.29 -4.35
C GLN A 411 17.48 -5.62 -5.04
N ILE A 412 17.16 -5.02 -6.20
CA ILE A 412 15.89 -5.27 -6.87
C ILE A 412 15.79 -6.69 -7.43
N ILE A 413 16.90 -7.28 -7.87
CA ILE A 413 16.93 -8.67 -8.37
C ILE A 413 16.77 -9.65 -7.22
N THR A 414 17.52 -9.49 -6.12
CA THR A 414 17.38 -10.36 -4.94
C THR A 414 16.01 -10.24 -4.30
N TRP A 415 15.43 -9.04 -4.25
CA TRP A 415 14.04 -8.86 -3.81
C TRP A 415 13.05 -9.63 -4.68
N SER A 416 13.19 -9.53 -5.99
CA SER A 416 12.32 -10.25 -6.95
C SER A 416 12.41 -11.75 -6.77
N ILE A 417 13.63 -12.29 -6.66
CA ILE A 417 13.87 -13.73 -6.48
C ILE A 417 13.28 -14.21 -5.14
N GLY A 418 13.57 -13.51 -4.05
CA GLY A 418 13.04 -13.84 -2.72
C GLY A 418 11.53 -13.82 -2.68
N MET A 419 10.90 -12.81 -3.32
CA MET A 419 9.45 -12.69 -3.38
C MET A 419 8.81 -13.80 -4.22
N LEU A 420 9.38 -14.15 -5.37
CA LEU A 420 8.89 -15.26 -6.18
C LEU A 420 8.94 -16.58 -5.42
N LEU A 421 10.07 -16.90 -4.79
CA LEU A 421 10.22 -18.13 -4.01
C LEU A 421 9.21 -18.19 -2.86
N MET A 422 9.17 -17.14 -2.03
CA MET A 422 8.30 -17.11 -0.85
C MET A 422 6.83 -17.12 -1.23
N SER A 423 6.42 -16.25 -2.15
CA SER A 423 5.02 -16.11 -2.55
C SER A 423 4.51 -17.34 -3.27
N THR A 424 5.28 -17.94 -4.19
CA THR A 424 4.90 -19.17 -4.89
C THR A 424 4.72 -20.33 -3.91
N ALA A 425 5.65 -20.51 -2.98
CA ALA A 425 5.53 -21.53 -1.94
C ALA A 425 4.29 -21.31 -1.06
N MET A 426 3.98 -20.07 -0.69
CA MET A 426 2.77 -19.73 0.08
C MET A 426 1.48 -20.01 -0.71
N HIS A 427 1.46 -19.75 -2.03
CA HIS A 427 0.30 -20.10 -2.86
C HIS A 427 0.08 -21.61 -2.90
N ILE A 428 1.13 -22.40 -3.10
CA ILE A 428 1.04 -23.87 -3.14
C ILE A 428 0.61 -24.41 -1.78
N LEU A 429 1.25 -23.97 -0.69
CA LEU A 429 0.86 -24.35 0.67
C LEU A 429 -0.61 -24.02 0.95
N GLY A 430 -1.10 -22.87 0.50
CA GLY A 430 -2.50 -22.48 0.66
C GLY A 430 -3.47 -23.38 -0.11
N LEU A 431 -3.11 -23.81 -1.32
CA LEU A 431 -3.90 -24.78 -2.10
C LEU A 431 -3.92 -26.16 -1.45
N LEU A 432 -2.88 -26.52 -0.69
CA LEU A 432 -2.84 -27.73 0.14
C LEU A 432 -3.61 -27.57 1.47
N GLY A 433 -4.21 -26.41 1.73
CA GLY A 433 -5.02 -26.16 2.92
C GLY A 433 -4.25 -25.56 4.11
N ALA A 434 -2.95 -25.22 3.98
CA ALA A 434 -2.20 -24.63 5.07
C ALA A 434 -2.81 -23.28 5.50
N PRO A 435 -3.20 -23.13 6.78
CA PRO A 435 -3.88 -21.93 7.25
C PRO A 435 -2.92 -20.74 7.40
N ARG A 436 -3.46 -19.55 7.22
CA ARG A 436 -2.76 -18.30 7.58
C ARG A 436 -2.93 -17.99 9.06
N ARG A 437 -2.10 -17.08 9.59
CA ARG A 437 -2.22 -16.53 10.95
C ARG A 437 -2.05 -17.57 12.07
N THR A 438 -1.24 -18.59 11.84
CA THR A 438 -0.95 -19.62 12.83
C THR A 438 0.55 -19.69 13.09
N ALA A 439 0.92 -19.78 14.37
CA ALA A 439 2.30 -19.98 14.79
C ALA A 439 2.79 -21.41 14.47
N TYR A 440 1.90 -22.38 14.60
CA TYR A 440 2.23 -23.79 14.43
C TYR A 440 1.84 -24.26 13.04
N THR A 441 2.70 -25.08 12.45
CA THR A 441 2.53 -25.65 11.11
C THR A 441 2.24 -27.15 11.14
N ASP A 442 2.37 -27.80 12.30
CA ASP A 442 2.01 -29.17 12.55
C ASP A 442 0.75 -29.23 13.41
N TYR A 443 -0.29 -29.79 12.84
CA TYR A 443 -1.48 -30.15 13.58
C TYR A 443 -1.37 -31.63 13.95
N ALA A 444 -0.54 -31.94 14.98
CA ALA A 444 -0.44 -33.23 15.67
C ALA A 444 -0.83 -34.44 14.82
N ASN A 445 0.01 -34.85 13.90
CA ASN A 445 -0.19 -36.06 13.07
C ASN A 445 -1.33 -36.01 12.02
N HIS A 446 -1.87 -34.83 11.71
CA HIS A 446 -2.85 -34.76 10.63
C HIS A 446 -2.17 -35.04 9.27
N PRO A 447 -2.64 -35.97 8.45
CA PRO A 447 -1.97 -36.39 7.21
C PRO A 447 -1.68 -35.24 6.25
N ALA A 448 -2.57 -34.24 6.14
CA ALA A 448 -2.38 -33.08 5.28
C ALA A 448 -1.17 -32.22 5.68
N THR A 449 -0.77 -32.20 6.95
CA THR A 449 0.41 -31.42 7.37
C THR A 449 1.71 -32.02 6.89
N LEU A 450 1.76 -33.34 6.67
CA LEU A 450 2.92 -34.02 6.12
C LEU A 450 3.17 -33.60 4.67
N GLU A 451 2.12 -33.36 3.90
CA GLU A 451 2.21 -32.89 2.52
C GLU A 451 2.78 -31.46 2.44
N TRP A 452 2.53 -30.61 3.44
CA TRP A 452 3.07 -29.24 3.47
C TRP A 452 4.59 -29.18 3.58
N PHE A 453 5.25 -30.25 4.00
CA PHE A 453 6.70 -30.37 4.09
C PHE A 453 7.31 -31.12 2.90
N ASN A 454 6.49 -31.68 2.01
CA ASN A 454 6.94 -32.41 0.84
C ASN A 454 7.05 -31.47 -0.38
N GLY A 455 8.08 -31.68 -1.21
CA GLY A 455 8.30 -30.92 -2.42
C GLY A 455 8.95 -29.54 -2.22
N ILE A 456 9.77 -29.13 -3.16
CA ILE A 456 10.61 -27.92 -3.04
C ILE A 456 9.77 -26.64 -2.88
N PHE A 457 8.70 -26.48 -3.65
CA PHE A 457 7.91 -25.24 -3.64
C PHE A 457 6.70 -25.28 -2.69
N SER A 458 6.38 -26.43 -2.11
CA SER A 458 5.22 -26.60 -1.23
C SER A 458 5.58 -26.73 0.24
N ASN A 459 6.80 -26.42 0.65
CA ASN A 459 7.22 -26.55 2.03
C ASN A 459 7.56 -25.20 2.68
N HIS A 460 7.45 -25.15 4.02
CA HIS A 460 7.79 -23.99 4.80
C HIS A 460 9.29 -23.61 4.75
N VAL A 461 10.17 -24.52 4.37
CA VAL A 461 11.60 -24.27 4.17
C VAL A 461 11.81 -23.32 3.00
N THR A 462 11.09 -23.52 1.88
CA THR A 462 11.17 -22.60 0.73
C THR A 462 10.64 -21.22 1.07
N VAL A 463 9.59 -21.12 1.90
CA VAL A 463 9.12 -19.83 2.43
C VAL A 463 10.24 -19.17 3.25
N ALA A 464 10.95 -19.93 4.09
CA ALA A 464 12.05 -19.40 4.92
C ALA A 464 13.25 -18.95 4.07
N ILE A 465 13.62 -19.72 3.03
CA ILE A 465 14.68 -19.33 2.09
C ILE A 465 14.31 -18.02 1.38
N GLY A 466 13.10 -17.94 0.80
CA GLY A 466 12.63 -16.72 0.14
C GLY A 466 12.58 -15.53 1.08
N GLY A 467 12.07 -15.71 2.31
CA GLY A 467 12.02 -14.67 3.34
C GLY A 467 13.41 -14.21 3.79
N SER A 468 14.39 -15.12 3.87
CA SER A 468 15.78 -14.79 4.18
C SER A 468 16.43 -13.95 3.08
N ILE A 469 16.21 -14.31 1.82
CA ILE A 469 16.69 -13.53 0.67
C ILE A 469 16.06 -12.13 0.67
N LEU A 470 14.75 -12.02 0.95
CA LEU A 470 14.06 -10.73 1.08
C LEU A 470 14.64 -9.88 2.19
N PHE A 471 14.93 -10.46 3.35
CA PHE A 471 15.53 -9.73 4.45
C PHE A 471 16.94 -9.22 4.11
N LEU A 472 17.79 -10.04 3.49
CA LEU A 472 19.11 -9.61 3.01
C LEU A 472 19.01 -8.49 1.99
N SER A 473 18.04 -8.58 1.08
CA SER A 473 17.73 -7.53 0.11
C SER A 473 17.24 -6.25 0.80
N ALA A 474 16.42 -6.37 1.84
CA ALA A 474 15.98 -5.24 2.66
C ALA A 474 17.15 -4.55 3.37
N MET A 475 18.09 -5.34 3.94
CA MET A 475 19.30 -4.78 4.56
C MET A 475 20.16 -4.03 3.54
N LEU A 476 20.30 -4.57 2.34
CA LEU A 476 21.01 -3.89 1.25
C LEU A 476 20.33 -2.57 0.88
N LEU A 477 18.99 -2.53 0.82
CA LEU A 477 18.25 -1.30 0.61
C LEU A 477 18.47 -0.28 1.73
N ILE A 478 18.44 -0.71 2.98
CA ILE A 478 18.73 0.18 4.12
C ILE A 478 20.14 0.77 4.01
N ILE A 479 21.14 -0.02 3.63
CA ILE A 479 22.51 0.47 3.39
C ILE A 479 22.51 1.55 2.31
N ILE A 480 21.82 1.33 1.19
CA ILE A 480 21.69 2.29 0.09
C ILE A 480 21.01 3.57 0.58
N VAL A 481 19.94 3.45 1.35
CA VAL A 481 19.21 4.58 1.95
C VAL A 481 20.13 5.39 2.87
N MET A 482 20.85 4.73 3.77
CA MET A 482 21.81 5.38 4.68
C MET A 482 22.92 6.09 3.91
N GLN A 483 23.48 5.45 2.87
CA GLN A 483 24.47 6.10 2.02
C GLN A 483 23.88 7.33 1.32
N SER A 484 22.65 7.24 0.81
CA SER A 484 21.97 8.34 0.12
C SER A 484 21.68 9.53 1.05
N PHE A 485 21.49 9.30 2.35
CA PHE A 485 21.33 10.36 3.33
C PHE A 485 22.65 10.99 3.76
N PHE A 486 23.70 10.19 3.99
CA PHE A 486 24.85 10.65 4.76
C PHE A 486 26.18 10.69 4.00
N THR A 487 26.44 9.74 3.09
CA THR A 487 27.78 9.54 2.54
C THR A 487 27.93 9.82 1.05
N LEU A 488 26.86 9.80 0.27
CA LEU A 488 26.96 10.13 -1.15
C LEU A 488 27.45 11.57 -1.35
N PRO A 489 28.28 11.81 -2.39
CA PRO A 489 28.77 13.13 -2.69
C PRO A 489 27.61 14.08 -3.05
N LYS A 490 27.74 15.34 -2.66
CA LYS A 490 26.81 16.38 -3.09
C LYS A 490 26.97 16.65 -4.58
N SER A 491 25.89 17.07 -5.23
CA SER A 491 25.93 17.53 -6.60
C SER A 491 26.62 18.90 -6.66
N GLU A 492 27.71 18.99 -7.41
CA GLU A 492 28.49 20.21 -7.56
C GLU A 492 28.04 21.04 -8.77
N SER A 493 27.38 20.39 -9.73
CA SER A 493 26.85 21.01 -10.95
C SER A 493 25.40 20.61 -11.21
N GLU A 494 24.70 21.34 -12.09
CA GLU A 494 23.35 20.97 -12.54
C GLU A 494 23.34 19.65 -13.30
N GLN A 495 24.43 19.27 -13.97
CA GLN A 495 24.55 18.00 -14.70
C GLN A 495 24.65 16.80 -13.77
N ASP A 496 25.20 16.96 -12.57
CA ASP A 496 25.31 15.92 -11.55
C ASP A 496 24.03 15.80 -10.70
N PHE A 497 23.12 16.78 -10.81
CA PHE A 497 21.92 16.84 -10.00
C PHE A 497 20.89 15.80 -10.43
N VAL A 498 20.42 15.01 -9.49
CA VAL A 498 19.34 14.05 -9.72
C VAL A 498 18.01 14.79 -9.60
N ASP A 499 17.42 15.19 -10.72
CA ASP A 499 16.08 15.78 -10.72
C ASP A 499 15.01 14.71 -10.51
N PHE A 500 13.91 15.08 -9.83
CA PHE A 500 12.76 14.19 -9.69
C PHE A 500 11.88 14.31 -10.95
N PRO A 501 11.80 13.24 -11.77
CA PRO A 501 11.18 13.34 -13.08
C PRO A 501 9.65 13.34 -12.99
N ILE A 502 9.02 14.34 -13.60
CA ILE A 502 7.57 14.38 -13.81
C ILE A 502 7.32 14.64 -15.28
N ALA A 503 6.62 13.72 -15.94
CA ALA A 503 6.31 13.82 -17.35
C ALA A 503 5.23 14.88 -17.60
N GLU A 504 5.34 15.53 -18.77
CA GLU A 504 4.29 16.35 -19.32
C GLU A 504 3.15 15.47 -19.86
N SER A 505 1.94 16.01 -19.82
CA SER A 505 0.76 15.43 -20.48
C SER A 505 0.10 16.47 -21.37
N ASP A 506 -0.43 16.02 -22.52
CA ASP A 506 -1.13 16.90 -23.45
C ASP A 506 -2.58 17.07 -22.99
N ILE A 507 -2.88 18.22 -22.39
CA ILE A 507 -4.16 18.53 -21.75
C ILE A 507 -5.20 19.17 -22.66
N GLU A 508 -4.81 19.58 -23.89
CA GLU A 508 -5.65 20.37 -24.82
C GLU A 508 -7.02 19.72 -25.10
N ASN A 509 -7.04 18.40 -25.23
CA ASN A 509 -8.27 17.64 -25.53
C ASN A 509 -8.88 16.97 -24.29
N THR A 510 -8.43 17.29 -23.09
CA THR A 510 -8.92 16.66 -21.88
C THR A 510 -10.24 17.30 -21.42
N PRO A 511 -11.33 16.53 -21.29
CA PRO A 511 -12.62 17.04 -20.87
C PRO A 511 -12.57 17.63 -19.45
N LYS A 512 -13.02 18.87 -19.29
CA LYS A 512 -13.02 19.58 -17.99
C LYS A 512 -13.89 18.89 -16.93
N ILE A 513 -14.87 18.08 -17.33
CA ILE A 513 -15.73 17.33 -16.43
C ILE A 513 -14.93 16.35 -15.56
N LEU A 514 -13.75 15.89 -16.01
CA LEU A 514 -12.88 15.00 -15.23
C LEU A 514 -12.37 15.67 -13.94
N GLU A 515 -12.31 17.00 -13.89
CA GLU A 515 -11.97 17.76 -12.67
C GLU A 515 -13.19 18.23 -11.86
N ASN A 516 -14.38 17.79 -12.18
CA ASN A 516 -15.55 18.07 -11.36
C ASN A 516 -15.61 17.15 -10.14
N TRP A 517 -14.81 17.46 -9.13
CA TRP A 517 -14.70 16.65 -7.91
C TRP A 517 -16.03 16.45 -7.18
N TRP A 518 -16.93 17.46 -7.19
CA TRP A 518 -18.23 17.33 -6.56
C TRP A 518 -19.08 16.25 -7.23
N LEU A 519 -19.03 16.17 -8.56
CA LEU A 519 -19.73 15.13 -9.30
C LEU A 519 -19.19 13.75 -8.96
N TRP A 520 -17.86 13.55 -9.04
CA TRP A 520 -17.26 12.23 -8.86
C TRP A 520 -17.31 11.74 -7.42
N ILE A 521 -17.10 12.63 -6.44
CA ILE A 521 -17.30 12.32 -5.02
C ILE A 521 -18.77 11.98 -4.76
N GLY A 522 -19.71 12.75 -5.33
CA GLY A 522 -21.14 12.49 -5.20
C GLY A 522 -21.52 11.10 -5.72
N ILE A 523 -21.04 10.72 -6.93
CA ILE A 523 -21.28 9.39 -7.49
C ILE A 523 -20.65 8.30 -6.60
N ALA A 524 -19.41 8.50 -6.12
CA ALA A 524 -18.76 7.55 -5.21
C ALA A 524 -19.58 7.33 -3.93
N LEU A 525 -20.07 8.41 -3.31
CA LEU A 525 -20.90 8.32 -2.11
C LEU A 525 -22.24 7.61 -2.35
N VAL A 526 -22.86 7.81 -3.53
CA VAL A 526 -24.07 7.08 -3.92
C VAL A 526 -23.79 5.59 -4.06
N LEU A 527 -22.71 5.20 -4.74
CA LEU A 527 -22.33 3.79 -4.87
C LEU A 527 -22.04 3.14 -3.52
N ILE A 528 -21.36 3.86 -2.64
CA ILE A 528 -21.09 3.41 -1.26
C ILE A 528 -22.40 3.24 -0.49
N ALA A 529 -23.31 4.19 -0.59
CA ALA A 529 -24.61 4.11 0.07
C ALA A 529 -25.42 2.89 -0.42
N ILE A 530 -25.44 2.64 -1.72
CA ILE A 530 -26.11 1.47 -2.31
C ILE A 530 -25.48 0.17 -1.77
N ALA A 531 -24.16 0.11 -1.67
CA ALA A 531 -23.46 -1.12 -1.30
C ALA A 531 -23.53 -1.44 0.21
N TYR A 532 -23.63 -0.42 1.07
CA TYR A 532 -23.43 -0.61 2.51
C TYR A 532 -24.59 -0.23 3.42
N THR A 533 -25.50 0.70 3.02
CA THR A 533 -26.53 1.22 3.94
C THR A 533 -27.41 0.11 4.51
N ILE A 534 -27.94 -0.76 3.66
CA ILE A 534 -28.83 -1.85 4.10
C ILE A 534 -28.06 -2.92 4.89
N PRO A 535 -26.95 -3.51 4.37
CA PRO A 535 -26.28 -4.57 5.12
C PRO A 535 -25.72 -4.10 6.46
N LEU A 536 -25.12 -2.92 6.55
CA LEU A 536 -24.65 -2.38 7.84
C LEU A 536 -25.80 -2.04 8.79
N GLY A 537 -26.91 -1.51 8.25
CA GLY A 537 -28.13 -1.26 9.04
C GLY A 537 -28.70 -2.56 9.64
N ASN A 538 -28.73 -3.65 8.87
CA ASN A 538 -29.16 -4.97 9.36
C ASN A 538 -28.22 -5.47 10.46
N MET A 539 -26.90 -5.36 10.31
CA MET A 539 -25.93 -5.77 11.33
C MET A 539 -26.10 -4.97 12.64
N MET A 540 -26.44 -3.69 12.55
CA MET A 540 -26.73 -2.87 13.74
C MET A 540 -28.00 -3.30 14.46
N GLN A 541 -29.04 -3.70 13.73
CA GLN A 541 -30.32 -4.16 14.31
C GLN A 541 -30.18 -5.52 14.98
N HIS A 542 -29.30 -6.39 14.49
CA HIS A 542 -29.05 -7.74 15.03
C HIS A 542 -28.01 -7.75 16.16
N HIS A 543 -27.71 -6.62 16.76
CA HIS A 543 -26.73 -6.49 17.85
C HIS A 543 -26.97 -7.45 19.03
N HIS A 544 -28.23 -7.80 19.32
CA HIS A 544 -28.59 -8.72 20.40
C HIS A 544 -28.27 -10.20 20.11
N HIS A 545 -27.87 -10.52 18.89
CA HIS A 545 -27.50 -11.86 18.45
C HIS A 545 -26.01 -11.94 18.08
N THR A 546 -25.16 -11.21 18.80
CA THR A 546 -23.72 -11.23 18.56
C THR A 546 -23.17 -12.63 18.70
N PRO A 547 -22.26 -13.06 17.80
CA PRO A 547 -21.65 -14.38 17.86
C PRO A 547 -20.91 -14.64 19.17
N THR A 548 -20.74 -15.92 19.50
CA THR A 548 -19.87 -16.36 20.60
C THR A 548 -18.49 -15.71 20.49
N GLY A 549 -17.95 -15.21 21.58
CA GLY A 549 -16.67 -14.50 21.62
C GLY A 549 -16.79 -12.99 21.49
N SER A 550 -18.02 -12.43 21.51
CA SER A 550 -18.23 -10.99 21.51
C SER A 550 -17.83 -10.32 22.82
N GLU A 551 -17.70 -11.07 23.92
CA GLU A 551 -17.23 -10.58 25.23
C GLU A 551 -15.76 -10.17 25.23
N GLY A 552 -15.00 -10.57 24.23
CA GLY A 552 -13.60 -10.26 24.10
C GLY A 552 -12.68 -11.41 24.49
N PHE A 553 -11.65 -11.54 23.68
CA PHE A 553 -10.54 -12.47 23.91
C PHE A 553 -9.27 -11.66 24.10
N LYS A 554 -8.88 -11.44 25.36
CA LYS A 554 -7.69 -10.67 25.69
C LYS A 554 -6.44 -11.35 25.15
N THR A 555 -5.56 -10.57 24.51
CA THR A 555 -4.31 -11.06 23.91
C THR A 555 -3.09 -10.63 24.70
N TRP A 556 -3.28 -10.26 25.95
CA TRP A 556 -2.21 -9.93 26.91
C TRP A 556 -2.44 -10.55 28.28
#